data_2c67a63ca70686af0bd83c97153d18cb
#
_entry.id   2c67a63ca70686af0bd83c97153d18cb
#
_cell.length_a   1.000
_cell.length_b   1.000
_cell.length_c   1.000
_cell.angle_alpha   90.00
_cell.angle_beta   90.00
_cell.angle_gamma   90.00
#
_symmetry.space_group_name_H-M   'P 1'
#
loop_
_entity.id
_entity.type
_entity.pdbx_description
1 polymer ?
#
loop_
_entity_poly.entity_id
_entity_poly.type
_entity_poly.pdbx_seq_one_letter_code
_entity_poly.pdbx_strand_id
1 'polypeptide(L)'
;STLDRSSAASDVYKRQDIVKACKEMMDTVPNAIALHVRRGDYIENAANHPPCPKGYYDLAISQFDDKRTIIIFSDDPEWCSTQFTDDRFLISEGGDNVADLCMMSMCSDFIIANSSFSWWGSWLSENPHKRIIAPDKWFGTGYTKNHNTSDLYCSNWEVLKHG
;
A
#
# COMPACT_ATOMS: atom_id res chain seq x y z
N SER A 1 -1.98 2.02 -38.24
CA SER A 1 -3.39 2.23 -38.44
C SER A 1 -3.92 3.36 -37.55
N THR A 2 -4.87 4.13 -38.05
CA THR A 2 -5.45 5.30 -37.38
C THR A 2 -6.22 4.95 -36.09
N LEU A 3 -6.77 3.75 -36.00
CA LEU A 3 -7.51 3.26 -34.82
C LEU A 3 -6.63 3.03 -33.60
N ASP A 4 -5.40 2.62 -33.81
CA ASP A 4 -4.46 2.30 -32.71
C ASP A 4 -3.91 3.57 -32.03
N ARG A 5 -3.68 4.63 -32.80
CA ARG A 5 -3.25 5.93 -32.29
C ARG A 5 -4.34 6.67 -31.52
N SER A 6 -5.60 6.49 -31.91
CA SER A 6 -6.76 7.10 -31.24
C SER A 6 -7.02 6.46 -29.88
N SER A 7 -6.90 5.13 -29.76
CA SER A 7 -7.06 4.43 -28.48
C SER A 7 -5.92 4.76 -27.50
N ALA A 8 -4.68 4.78 -27.98
CA ALA A 8 -3.53 5.15 -27.16
C ALA A 8 -3.61 6.59 -26.65
N ALA A 9 -4.04 7.54 -27.49
CA ALA A 9 -4.26 8.92 -27.08
C ALA A 9 -5.37 9.02 -26.00
N SER A 10 -6.49 8.30 -26.20
CA SER A 10 -7.58 8.24 -25.21
C SER A 10 -7.12 7.68 -23.88
N ASP A 11 -6.28 6.63 -23.88
CA ASP A 11 -5.75 6.03 -22.67
C ASP A 11 -4.77 6.95 -21.93
N VAL A 12 -3.96 7.72 -22.66
CA VAL A 12 -3.08 8.75 -22.08
C VAL A 12 -3.90 9.84 -21.39
N TYR A 13 -4.96 10.35 -22.03
CA TYR A 13 -5.83 11.35 -21.44
C TYR A 13 -6.53 10.83 -20.17
N LYS A 14 -7.05 9.62 -20.19
CA LYS A 14 -7.67 8.98 -19.02
C LYS A 14 -6.69 8.86 -17.85
N ARG A 15 -5.44 8.48 -18.12
CA ARG A 15 -4.39 8.40 -17.09
C ARG A 15 -4.05 9.76 -16.50
N GLN A 16 -3.98 10.80 -17.31
CA GLN A 16 -3.75 12.16 -16.85
C GLN A 16 -4.90 12.66 -15.97
N ASP A 17 -6.15 12.34 -16.32
CA ASP A 17 -7.32 12.70 -15.51
C ASP A 17 -7.31 11.97 -14.15
N ILE A 18 -6.92 10.70 -14.11
CA ILE A 18 -6.77 9.95 -12.86
C ILE A 18 -5.70 10.59 -11.98
N VAL A 19 -4.53 10.91 -12.51
CA VAL A 19 -3.44 11.53 -11.75
C VAL A 19 -3.88 12.88 -11.20
N LYS A 20 -4.57 13.69 -11.99
CA LYS A 20 -5.09 15.00 -11.55
C LYS A 20 -6.10 14.86 -10.41
N ALA A 21 -7.06 13.94 -10.55
CA ALA A 21 -8.07 13.68 -9.52
C ALA A 21 -7.42 13.15 -8.22
N CYS A 22 -6.47 12.25 -8.32
CA CYS A 22 -5.72 11.74 -7.18
C CYS A 22 -4.94 12.86 -6.47
N LYS A 23 -4.28 13.73 -7.22
CA LYS A 23 -3.54 14.85 -6.66
C LYS A 23 -4.45 15.82 -5.93
N GLU A 24 -5.59 16.17 -6.50
CA GLU A 24 -6.59 17.05 -5.86
C GLU A 24 -7.08 16.45 -4.53
N MET A 25 -7.36 15.15 -4.52
CA MET A 25 -7.76 14.44 -3.30
C MET A 25 -6.63 14.43 -2.26
N MET A 26 -5.41 14.10 -2.66
CA MET A 26 -4.27 14.02 -1.75
C MET A 26 -3.85 15.38 -1.20
N ASP A 27 -4.10 16.47 -1.91
CA ASP A 27 -3.87 17.84 -1.42
C ASP A 27 -4.77 18.17 -0.21
N THR A 28 -5.90 17.47 -0.02
CA THR A 28 -6.78 17.63 1.15
C THR A 28 -6.26 16.90 2.40
N VAL A 29 -5.33 15.98 2.26
CA VAL A 29 -4.76 15.18 3.36
C VAL A 29 -3.21 15.23 3.32
N PRO A 30 -2.62 16.39 3.57
CA PRO A 30 -1.18 16.57 3.52
C PRO A 30 -0.49 15.69 4.57
N ASN A 31 0.70 15.18 4.25
CA ASN A 31 1.50 14.31 5.11
C ASN A 31 0.81 12.98 5.51
N ALA A 32 -0.10 12.48 4.68
CA ALA A 32 -0.75 11.21 4.93
C ALA A 32 0.24 10.05 4.92
N ILE A 33 -0.02 9.06 5.77
CA ILE A 33 0.66 7.78 5.78
C ILE A 33 -0.19 6.79 4.99
N ALA A 34 0.39 6.08 4.02
CA ALA A 34 -0.27 4.97 3.36
C ALA A 34 -0.12 3.70 4.19
N LEU A 35 -1.22 3.00 4.41
CA LEU A 35 -1.22 1.68 5.04
C LEU A 35 -1.87 0.70 4.09
N HIS A 36 -1.17 -0.37 3.73
CA HIS A 36 -1.70 -1.42 2.86
C HIS A 36 -2.04 -2.67 3.64
N VAL A 37 -3.25 -3.15 3.46
CA VAL A 37 -3.75 -4.40 4.06
C VAL A 37 -4.13 -5.37 2.94
N ARG A 38 -3.42 -6.47 2.83
CA ARG A 38 -3.70 -7.55 1.89
C ARG A 38 -4.25 -8.74 2.64
N ARG A 39 -5.48 -9.13 2.35
CA ARG A 39 -6.18 -10.22 3.05
C ARG A 39 -6.86 -11.19 2.11
N GLY A 40 -7.65 -10.74 1.16
CA GLY A 40 -8.49 -11.47 0.23
C GLY A 40 -8.09 -12.94 0.03
N ASP A 41 -7.40 -13.22 -1.05
CA ASP A 41 -6.85 -14.54 -1.38
C ASP A 41 -5.76 -15.04 -0.40
N TYR A 42 -5.14 -14.14 0.38
CA TYR A 42 -4.10 -14.52 1.36
C TYR A 42 -4.68 -15.32 2.53
N ILE A 43 -5.94 -15.11 2.90
CA ILE A 43 -6.58 -15.87 3.97
C ILE A 43 -6.68 -17.36 3.59
N GLU A 44 -7.07 -17.64 2.36
CA GLU A 44 -7.20 -19.01 1.84
C GLU A 44 -5.84 -19.66 1.55
N ASN A 45 -4.84 -18.88 1.25
CA ASN A 45 -3.48 -19.32 0.90
C ASN A 45 -2.42 -18.93 1.94
N ALA A 46 -2.79 -18.91 3.21
CA ALA A 46 -1.93 -18.42 4.30
C ALA A 46 -0.63 -19.23 4.49
N ALA A 47 -0.60 -20.48 4.04
CA ALA A 47 0.62 -21.28 4.06
C ALA A 47 1.74 -20.71 3.15
N ASN A 48 1.37 -20.06 2.06
CA ASN A 48 2.28 -19.48 1.08
C ASN A 48 2.37 -17.96 1.21
N HIS A 49 1.23 -17.31 1.38
CA HIS A 49 1.07 -15.86 1.52
C HIS A 49 0.27 -15.54 2.78
N PRO A 50 0.89 -15.54 3.97
CA PRO A 50 0.18 -15.21 5.20
C PRO A 50 -0.20 -13.73 5.19
N PRO A 51 -1.45 -13.38 5.56
CA PRO A 51 -1.79 -11.97 5.77
C PRO A 51 -1.01 -11.43 6.97
N CYS A 52 -0.59 -10.18 6.89
CA CYS A 52 0.04 -9.52 8.03
C CYS A 52 -0.93 -9.46 9.22
N PRO A 53 -0.49 -9.82 10.43
CA PRO A 53 -1.36 -9.78 11.59
C PRO A 53 -1.63 -8.34 12.04
N LYS A 54 -2.75 -8.12 12.73
CA LYS A 54 -3.12 -6.79 13.26
C LYS A 54 -2.00 -6.19 14.12
N GLY A 55 -1.30 -7.02 14.92
CA GLY A 55 -0.19 -6.57 15.76
C GLY A 55 0.97 -5.95 14.99
N TYR A 56 1.25 -6.40 13.76
CA TYR A 56 2.22 -5.75 12.89
C TYR A 56 1.79 -4.32 12.55
N TYR A 57 0.54 -4.15 12.13
CA TYR A 57 0.01 -2.82 11.80
C TYR A 57 -0.01 -1.90 13.01
N ASP A 58 -0.43 -2.38 14.16
CA ASP A 58 -0.45 -1.58 15.40
C ASP A 58 0.95 -1.11 15.79
N LEU A 59 1.94 -1.99 15.71
CA LEU A 59 3.33 -1.65 15.98
C LEU A 59 3.88 -0.65 14.97
N ALA A 60 3.60 -0.83 13.68
CA ALA A 60 4.03 0.09 12.63
C ALA A 60 3.39 1.47 12.79
N ILE A 61 2.09 1.52 13.07
CA ILE A 61 1.35 2.77 13.30
C ILE A 61 1.93 3.53 14.50
N SER A 62 2.32 2.83 15.56
CA SER A 62 2.90 3.45 16.76
C SER A 62 4.24 4.15 16.52
N GLN A 63 4.90 3.90 15.38
CA GLN A 63 6.15 4.56 15.00
C GLN A 63 5.94 5.97 14.43
N PHE A 64 4.71 6.38 14.22
CA PHE A 64 4.35 7.68 13.66
C PHE A 64 3.55 8.52 14.65
N ASP A 65 3.55 9.84 14.43
CA ASP A 65 2.74 10.78 15.21
C ASP A 65 1.25 10.42 15.12
N ASP A 66 0.58 10.38 16.27
CA ASP A 66 -0.83 10.01 16.43
C ASP A 66 -1.83 11.00 15.79
N LYS A 67 -1.36 12.19 15.43
CA LYS A 67 -2.17 13.22 14.76
C LYS A 67 -2.19 13.10 13.24
N ARG A 68 -1.34 12.26 12.67
CA ARG A 68 -1.26 12.10 11.22
C ARG A 68 -2.41 11.24 10.70
N THR A 69 -2.95 11.66 9.58
CA THR A 69 -3.95 10.87 8.85
C THR A 69 -3.30 9.63 8.21
N ILE A 70 -3.96 8.51 8.32
CA ILE A 70 -3.56 7.24 7.69
C ILE A 70 -4.63 6.86 6.66
N ILE A 71 -4.21 6.71 5.41
CA ILE A 71 -5.08 6.21 4.34
C ILE A 71 -4.83 4.71 4.18
N ILE A 72 -5.88 3.93 4.35
CA ILE A 72 -5.85 2.47 4.26
C ILE A 72 -6.29 2.05 2.86
N PHE A 73 -5.41 1.34 2.17
CA PHE A 73 -5.67 0.67 0.90
C PHE A 73 -5.79 -0.83 1.15
N SER A 74 -6.87 -1.44 0.73
CA SER A 74 -7.11 -2.87 1.01
C SER A 74 -8.02 -3.51 0.00
N ASP A 75 -7.84 -4.81 -0.19
CA ASP A 75 -8.77 -5.70 -0.86
C ASP A 75 -9.89 -6.24 0.07
N ASP A 76 -9.84 -5.87 1.37
CA ASP A 76 -10.83 -6.21 2.38
C ASP A 76 -11.19 -4.95 3.22
N PRO A 77 -11.86 -3.96 2.63
CA PRO A 77 -12.18 -2.70 3.32
C PRO A 77 -13.16 -2.91 4.49
N GLU A 78 -14.02 -3.91 4.43
CA GLU A 78 -14.97 -4.22 5.53
C GLU A 78 -14.20 -4.65 6.78
N TRP A 79 -13.24 -5.55 6.65
CA TRP A 79 -12.39 -5.93 7.77
C TRP A 79 -11.62 -4.73 8.32
N CYS A 80 -11.06 -3.90 7.45
CA CYS A 80 -10.34 -2.70 7.85
C CYS A 80 -11.21 -1.75 8.69
N SER A 81 -12.48 -1.56 8.31
CA SER A 81 -13.39 -0.69 9.04
C SER A 81 -13.71 -1.18 10.46
N THR A 82 -13.62 -2.48 10.69
CA THR A 82 -13.79 -3.06 12.03
C THR A 82 -12.53 -2.97 12.90
N GLN A 83 -11.34 -2.90 12.28
CA GLN A 83 -10.07 -2.95 12.98
C GLN A 83 -9.44 -1.57 13.22
N PHE A 84 -9.72 -0.61 12.33
CA PHE A 84 -9.16 0.74 12.36
C PHE A 84 -10.30 1.74 12.49
N THR A 85 -10.69 2.03 13.73
CA THR A 85 -11.92 2.78 14.06
C THR A 85 -11.69 4.23 14.47
N ASP A 86 -10.43 4.65 14.65
CA ASP A 86 -10.07 6.01 14.99
C ASP A 86 -10.36 6.97 13.81
N ASP A 87 -10.75 8.21 14.11
CA ASP A 87 -11.09 9.23 13.11
C ASP A 87 -9.95 9.59 12.15
N ARG A 88 -8.71 9.30 12.52
CA ARG A 88 -7.55 9.53 11.66
C ARG A 88 -7.40 8.53 10.51
N PHE A 89 -8.13 7.42 10.54
CA PHE A 89 -8.12 6.42 9.49
C PHE A 89 -9.13 6.74 8.41
N LEU A 90 -8.66 6.82 7.18
CA LEU A 90 -9.48 6.95 5.98
C LEU A 90 -9.30 5.67 5.16
N ILE A 91 -10.39 4.95 4.91
CA ILE A 91 -10.35 3.72 4.13
C ILE A 91 -10.68 4.07 2.67
N SER A 92 -9.78 3.72 1.76
CA SER A 92 -10.07 3.80 0.33
C SER A 92 -11.18 2.82 -0.03
N GLU A 93 -12.20 3.30 -0.73
CA GLU A 93 -13.35 2.47 -1.11
C GLU A 93 -12.98 1.38 -2.13
N GLY A 94 -11.78 1.44 -2.71
CA GLY A 94 -11.32 0.46 -3.67
C GLY A 94 -11.96 0.62 -5.06
N GLY A 95 -11.88 -0.43 -5.85
CA GLY A 95 -12.51 -0.50 -7.17
C GLY A 95 -11.61 -0.13 -8.33
N ASP A 96 -10.62 0.74 -8.16
CA ASP A 96 -9.63 1.05 -9.18
C ASP A 96 -8.21 0.94 -8.62
N ASN A 97 -7.53 -0.16 -8.96
CA ASN A 97 -6.17 -0.42 -8.52
C ASN A 97 -5.15 0.63 -9.02
N VAL A 98 -5.41 1.23 -10.18
CA VAL A 98 -4.53 2.27 -10.73
C VAL A 98 -4.67 3.56 -9.93
N ALA A 99 -5.89 3.96 -9.60
CA ALA A 99 -6.15 5.13 -8.77
C ALA A 99 -5.58 4.93 -7.35
N ASP A 100 -5.79 3.75 -6.75
CA ASP A 100 -5.24 3.42 -5.43
C ASP A 100 -3.70 3.44 -5.43
N LEU A 101 -3.06 2.86 -6.44
CA LEU A 101 -1.60 2.90 -6.57
C LEU A 101 -1.09 4.33 -6.72
N CYS A 102 -1.77 5.15 -7.51
CA CYS A 102 -1.45 6.55 -7.73
C CYS A 102 -1.56 7.36 -6.41
N MET A 103 -2.67 7.23 -5.70
CA MET A 103 -2.87 7.89 -4.40
C MET A 103 -1.85 7.43 -3.36
N MET A 104 -1.58 6.12 -3.30
CA MET A 104 -0.58 5.55 -2.42
C MET A 104 0.80 6.17 -2.67
N SER A 105 1.23 6.27 -3.92
CA SER A 105 2.53 6.85 -4.29
C SER A 105 2.66 8.33 -3.92
N MET A 106 1.56 9.04 -3.72
CA MET A 106 1.53 10.45 -3.29
C MET A 106 1.53 10.64 -1.78
N CYS A 107 1.42 9.57 -0.99
CA CYS A 107 1.57 9.63 0.45
C CYS A 107 3.00 9.97 0.87
N SER A 108 3.18 10.46 2.09
CA SER A 108 4.48 10.88 2.60
C SER A 108 5.30 9.72 3.17
N ASP A 109 4.66 8.79 3.85
CA ASP A 109 5.26 7.62 4.48
C ASP A 109 4.38 6.39 4.26
N PHE A 110 4.93 5.21 4.53
CA PHE A 110 4.31 3.95 4.11
C PHE A 110 4.44 2.86 5.16
N ILE A 111 3.33 2.17 5.39
CA ILE A 111 3.29 0.88 6.10
C ILE A 111 2.79 -0.14 5.08
N ILE A 112 3.67 -0.99 4.60
CA ILE A 112 3.36 -1.92 3.52
C ILE A 112 3.01 -3.31 4.04
N ALA A 113 2.21 -4.03 3.27
CA ALA A 113 2.00 -5.46 3.44
C ALA A 113 3.06 -6.25 2.64
N ASN A 114 3.05 -7.57 2.79
CA ASN A 114 3.83 -8.51 1.98
C ASN A 114 3.20 -8.66 0.57
N SER A 115 3.13 -7.57 -0.16
CA SER A 115 2.46 -7.48 -1.46
C SER A 115 3.23 -6.59 -2.42
N SER A 116 3.37 -7.03 -3.67
CA SER A 116 3.99 -6.24 -4.74
C SER A 116 3.27 -4.92 -5.00
N PHE A 117 1.97 -4.86 -4.78
CA PHE A 117 1.18 -3.63 -4.92
C PHE A 117 1.72 -2.50 -4.01
N SER A 118 1.84 -2.74 -2.72
CA SER A 118 2.34 -1.74 -1.79
C SER A 118 3.86 -1.56 -1.88
N TRP A 119 4.59 -2.58 -2.30
CA TRP A 119 6.01 -2.45 -2.61
C TRP A 119 6.23 -1.38 -3.68
N TRP A 120 5.52 -1.49 -4.80
CA TRP A 120 5.60 -0.52 -5.90
C TRP A 120 5.03 0.85 -5.51
N GLY A 121 3.90 0.89 -4.80
CA GLY A 121 3.30 2.14 -4.34
C GLY A 121 4.25 2.99 -3.50
N SER A 122 4.98 2.35 -2.61
CA SER A 122 5.97 3.03 -1.77
C SER A 122 7.24 3.39 -2.54
N TRP A 123 7.68 2.53 -3.44
CA TRP A 123 8.88 2.77 -4.24
C TRP A 123 8.69 3.93 -5.23
N LEU A 124 7.51 4.05 -5.83
CA LEU A 124 7.18 5.12 -6.78
C LEU A 124 7.03 6.51 -6.15
N SER A 125 6.90 6.61 -4.85
CA SER A 125 6.83 7.91 -4.17
C SER A 125 8.09 8.73 -4.40
N GLU A 126 7.92 9.99 -4.78
CA GLU A 126 9.01 10.94 -5.02
C GLU A 126 9.48 11.65 -3.74
N ASN A 127 8.86 11.39 -2.58
CA ASN A 127 9.30 11.98 -1.33
C ASN A 127 10.69 11.46 -0.93
N PRO A 128 11.74 12.31 -0.90
CA PRO A 128 13.09 11.87 -0.59
C PRO A 128 13.28 11.49 0.89
N HIS A 129 12.37 11.93 1.76
CA HIS A 129 12.41 11.68 3.21
C HIS A 129 11.40 10.62 3.67
N LYS A 130 10.81 9.89 2.74
CA LYS A 130 9.83 8.85 3.06
C LYS A 130 10.40 7.78 3.97
N ARG A 131 9.60 7.39 4.96
CA ARG A 131 9.83 6.17 5.74
C ARG A 131 8.96 5.05 5.17
N ILE A 132 9.54 3.88 5.01
CA ILE A 132 8.82 2.69 4.55
C ILE A 132 9.03 1.61 5.60
N ILE A 133 7.95 1.21 6.26
CA ILE A 133 7.93 0.11 7.21
C ILE A 133 7.34 -1.12 6.51
N ALA A 134 8.08 -2.22 6.57
CA ALA A 134 7.74 -3.47 5.90
C ALA A 134 7.71 -4.64 6.90
N PRO A 135 6.90 -5.68 6.64
CA PRO A 135 6.89 -6.88 7.49
C PRO A 135 8.14 -7.73 7.24
N ASP A 136 8.64 -8.38 8.26
CA ASP A 136 9.79 -9.29 8.17
C ASP A 136 9.47 -10.63 7.46
N LYS A 137 8.19 -10.98 7.44
CA LYS A 137 7.70 -12.21 6.78
C LYS A 137 6.97 -11.87 5.49
N TRP A 138 7.62 -12.14 4.37
CA TRP A 138 7.02 -11.92 3.06
C TRP A 138 6.25 -13.14 2.56
N PHE A 139 6.83 -14.32 2.76
CA PHE A 139 6.24 -15.61 2.40
C PHE A 139 6.00 -16.48 3.62
N GLY A 140 5.01 -17.36 3.53
CA GLY A 140 4.77 -18.41 4.50
C GLY A 140 5.73 -19.58 4.36
N THR A 141 5.61 -20.56 5.25
CA THR A 141 6.47 -21.75 5.30
C THR A 141 6.44 -22.60 4.02
N GLY A 142 5.38 -22.49 3.21
CA GLY A 142 5.28 -23.15 1.91
C GLY A 142 6.29 -22.66 0.88
N TYR A 143 6.68 -21.38 0.94
CA TYR A 143 7.59 -20.75 -0.03
C TYR A 143 8.96 -20.37 0.52
N THR A 144 9.13 -20.23 1.83
CA THR A 144 10.40 -19.76 2.43
C THR A 144 11.61 -20.61 2.08
N LYS A 145 11.41 -21.90 1.81
CA LYS A 145 12.50 -22.81 1.43
C LYS A 145 13.07 -22.54 0.03
N ASN A 146 12.30 -21.91 -0.85
CA ASN A 146 12.62 -21.78 -2.27
C ASN A 146 12.77 -20.32 -2.73
N HIS A 147 12.51 -19.33 -1.87
CA HIS A 147 12.54 -17.91 -2.23
C HIS A 147 13.49 -17.14 -1.32
N ASN A 148 14.50 -16.55 -1.93
CA ASN A 148 15.38 -15.62 -1.26
C ASN A 148 14.74 -14.22 -1.24
N THR A 149 14.53 -13.66 -0.06
CA THR A 149 13.94 -12.32 0.13
C THR A 149 14.96 -11.25 0.48
N SER A 150 16.25 -11.55 0.44
CA SER A 150 17.31 -10.61 0.85
C SER A 150 17.34 -9.32 0.04
N ASP A 151 16.99 -9.40 -1.24
CA ASP A 151 16.98 -8.25 -2.16
C ASP A 151 15.61 -7.55 -2.26
N LEU A 152 14.63 -8.04 -1.53
CA LEU A 152 13.27 -7.52 -1.56
C LEU A 152 13.17 -6.15 -0.89
N TYR A 153 13.90 -5.97 0.20
CA TYR A 153 13.89 -4.74 0.98
C TYR A 153 15.00 -3.80 0.52
N CYS A 154 14.64 -2.56 0.18
CA CYS A 154 15.64 -1.54 -0.07
C CYS A 154 16.39 -1.21 1.22
N SER A 155 17.65 -0.77 1.09
CA SER A 155 18.56 -0.57 2.24
C SER A 155 18.07 0.42 3.29
N ASN A 156 17.18 1.34 2.91
CA ASN A 156 16.61 2.36 3.79
C ASN A 156 15.21 2.01 4.33
N TRP A 157 14.72 0.81 4.06
CA TRP A 157 13.43 0.34 4.58
C TRP A 157 13.55 -0.19 6.00
N GLU A 158 12.55 0.09 6.82
CA GLU A 158 12.46 -0.38 8.19
C GLU A 158 11.68 -1.70 8.23
N VAL A 159 12.35 -2.80 8.54
CA VAL A 159 11.72 -4.12 8.60
C VAL A 159 11.33 -4.42 10.05
N LEU A 160 10.03 -4.53 10.32
CA LEU A 160 9.52 -4.87 11.64
C LEU A 160 9.32 -6.36 11.80
N LYS A 161 9.92 -6.91 12.86
CA LYS A 161 9.65 -8.30 13.27
C LYS A 161 8.28 -8.38 13.92
N HIS A 162 7.47 -9.30 13.44
CA HIS A 162 6.19 -9.62 14.02
C HIS A 162 6.09 -11.14 14.21
N GLY A 163 5.79 -11.51 15.38
CA GLY A 163 5.78 -12.87 15.92
C GLY A 163 5.31 -14.00 15.05
#